data_d44a0a2c995b45501b99abad11826277
#
_entry.id   d44a0a2c995b45501b99abad11826277
#
_cell.length_a   1.000
_cell.length_b   1.000
_cell.length_c   1.000
_cell.angle_alpha   90.00
_cell.angle_beta   90.00
_cell.angle_gamma   90.00
#
_symmetry.space_group_name_H-M   'P 1'
#
loop_
_entity.id
_entity.type
_entity.pdbx_description
1 polymer ?
#
loop_
_entity_poly.entity_id
_entity_poly.type
_entity_poly.pdbx_seq_one_letter_code
_entity_poly.pdbx_strand_id
1 'polypeptide(L)'
;MKWIEFILCMRSAGVPVEELVRYVALYREGSGTTDERKKILIRQRDRLQNRIEEIRALVEKLDYKIENYENVLLEKEKELLGEPREN
;
A
#
# COMPACT_ATOMS: atom_id res chain seq x y z
N MET A 1 -7.85 20.97 -13.57
CA MET A 1 -6.75 20.06 -13.18
C MET A 1 -5.89 19.75 -14.39
N LYS A 2 -4.59 19.85 -14.23
CA LYS A 2 -3.68 19.49 -15.29
C LYS A 2 -3.50 17.99 -15.36
N TRP A 3 -3.48 17.43 -16.56
CA TRP A 3 -3.36 16.01 -16.77
C TRP A 3 -2.11 15.42 -16.13
N ILE A 4 -0.99 16.15 -16.23
CA ILE A 4 0.28 15.68 -15.67
C ILE A 4 0.18 15.50 -14.17
N GLU A 5 -0.42 16.46 -13.46
CA GLU A 5 -0.62 16.38 -12.02
C GLU A 5 -1.51 15.19 -11.63
N PHE A 6 -2.59 14.98 -12.40
CA PHE A 6 -3.49 13.85 -12.17
C PHE A 6 -2.75 12.53 -12.33
N ILE A 7 -2.02 12.36 -13.43
CA ILE A 7 -1.28 11.14 -13.70
C ILE A 7 -0.22 10.87 -12.63
N LEU A 8 0.53 11.91 -12.24
CA LEU A 8 1.53 11.77 -11.18
C LEU A 8 0.90 11.37 -9.85
N CYS A 9 -0.23 11.95 -9.51
CA CYS A 9 -0.97 11.60 -8.31
C CYS A 9 -1.39 10.12 -8.34
N MET A 10 -1.94 9.66 -9.45
CA MET A 10 -2.37 8.28 -9.60
C MET A 10 -1.19 7.31 -9.55
N ARG A 11 -0.07 7.67 -10.17
CA ARG A 11 1.14 6.86 -10.14
C ARG A 11 1.70 6.78 -8.72
N SER A 12 1.69 7.89 -8.00
CA SER A 12 2.13 7.92 -6.59
C SER A 12 1.28 7.02 -5.72
N ALA A 13 -0.01 6.91 -6.04
CA ALA A 13 -0.92 6.01 -5.33
C ALA A 13 -0.73 4.55 -5.73
N GLY A 14 0.14 4.26 -6.70
CA GLY A 14 0.40 2.90 -7.13
C GLY A 14 -0.59 2.34 -8.13
N VAL A 15 -1.33 3.21 -8.84
CA VAL A 15 -2.29 2.77 -9.85
C VAL A 15 -1.54 2.17 -11.04
N PRO A 16 -1.89 0.94 -11.48
CA PRO A 16 -1.24 0.33 -12.63
C PRO A 16 -1.43 1.13 -13.92
N VAL A 17 -0.43 1.08 -14.78
CA VAL A 17 -0.47 1.81 -16.07
C VAL A 17 -1.70 1.42 -16.88
N GLU A 18 -2.06 0.15 -16.88
CA GLU A 18 -3.23 -0.36 -17.61
C GLU A 18 -4.53 0.35 -17.18
N GLU A 19 -4.67 0.60 -15.89
CA GLU A 19 -5.84 1.31 -15.37
C GLU A 19 -5.84 2.77 -15.77
N LEU A 20 -4.67 3.40 -15.82
CA LEU A 20 -4.55 4.78 -16.29
C LEU A 20 -4.90 4.89 -17.76
N VAL A 21 -4.41 3.97 -18.58
CA VAL A 21 -4.72 3.93 -20.01
C VAL A 21 -6.23 3.77 -20.22
N ARG A 22 -6.84 2.86 -19.47
CA ARG A 22 -8.29 2.65 -19.56
C ARG A 22 -9.05 3.90 -19.14
N TYR A 23 -8.62 4.56 -18.07
CA TYR A 23 -9.26 5.78 -17.61
C TYR A 23 -9.24 6.87 -18.69
N VAL A 24 -8.08 7.07 -19.32
CA VAL A 24 -7.94 8.08 -20.38
C VAL A 24 -8.79 7.73 -21.59
N ALA A 25 -8.82 6.46 -21.97
CA ALA A 25 -9.65 6.00 -23.09
C ALA A 25 -11.12 6.28 -22.82
N LEU A 26 -11.60 5.98 -21.59
CA LEU A 26 -12.98 6.25 -21.21
C LEU A 26 -13.29 7.74 -21.22
N TYR A 27 -12.35 8.55 -20.75
CA TYR A 27 -12.51 10.01 -20.78
C TYR A 27 -12.72 10.51 -22.21
N ARG A 28 -11.98 9.97 -23.17
CA ARG A 28 -12.10 10.35 -24.57
C ARG A 28 -13.41 9.92 -25.20
N GLU A 29 -14.05 8.89 -24.66
CA GLU A 29 -15.37 8.48 -25.12
C GLU A 29 -16.45 9.46 -24.73
N GLY A 30 -16.23 10.26 -23.69
CA GLY A 30 -17.09 11.37 -23.31
C GLY A 30 -17.88 11.15 -22.03
N SER A 31 -18.89 11.99 -21.84
CA SER A 31 -19.65 12.10 -20.59
C SER A 31 -20.39 10.83 -20.19
N GLY A 32 -20.71 9.96 -21.14
CA GLY A 32 -21.40 8.70 -20.84
C GLY A 32 -20.55 7.72 -20.05
N THR A 33 -19.26 7.98 -19.85
CA THR A 33 -18.33 7.10 -19.14
C THR A 33 -18.02 7.56 -17.72
N THR A 34 -18.72 8.56 -17.22
CA THR A 34 -18.44 9.14 -15.90
C THR A 34 -18.51 8.10 -14.79
N ASP A 35 -19.55 7.25 -14.80
CA ASP A 35 -19.70 6.22 -13.77
C ASP A 35 -18.58 5.18 -13.83
N GLU A 36 -18.19 4.78 -15.03
CA GLU A 36 -17.11 3.82 -15.19
C GLU A 36 -15.76 4.38 -14.72
N ARG A 37 -15.49 5.64 -15.05
CA ARG A 37 -14.27 6.30 -14.59
C ARG A 37 -14.25 6.42 -13.06
N LYS A 38 -15.39 6.75 -12.46
CA LYS A 38 -15.52 6.84 -11.03
C LYS A 38 -15.27 5.47 -10.37
N LYS A 39 -15.77 4.40 -10.96
CA LYS A 39 -15.53 3.04 -10.45
C LYS A 39 -14.06 2.67 -10.44
N ILE A 40 -13.29 3.10 -11.44
CA ILE A 40 -11.85 2.88 -11.45
C ILE A 40 -11.20 3.54 -10.24
N LEU A 41 -11.54 4.78 -9.96
CA LEU A 41 -10.99 5.51 -8.82
C LEU A 41 -11.38 4.88 -7.49
N ILE A 42 -12.62 4.45 -7.37
CA ILE A 42 -13.11 3.77 -6.16
C ILE A 42 -12.32 2.50 -5.89
N ARG A 43 -12.10 1.68 -6.92
CA ARG A 43 -11.31 0.45 -6.77
C ARG A 43 -9.89 0.73 -6.30
N GLN A 44 -9.26 1.77 -6.85
CA GLN A 44 -7.90 2.10 -6.44
C GLN A 44 -7.87 2.61 -5.00
N ARG A 45 -8.86 3.41 -4.60
CA ARG A 45 -8.98 3.85 -3.21
C ARG A 45 -9.15 2.65 -2.27
N ASP A 46 -10.03 1.73 -2.61
CA ASP A 46 -10.30 0.57 -1.77
C ASP A 46 -9.06 -0.31 -1.62
N ARG A 47 -8.29 -0.49 -2.69
CA ARG A 47 -7.00 -1.19 -2.62
C ARG A 47 -6.06 -0.53 -1.64
N LEU A 48 -5.97 0.79 -1.67
CA LEU A 48 -5.10 1.53 -0.76
C LEU A 48 -5.57 1.39 0.69
N GLN A 49 -6.87 1.43 0.92
CA GLN A 49 -7.42 1.25 2.26
C GLN A 49 -7.11 -0.14 2.82
N ASN A 50 -7.23 -1.17 1.99
CA ASN A 50 -6.85 -2.52 2.39
C ASN A 50 -5.36 -2.60 2.73
N ARG A 51 -4.52 -1.93 1.95
CA ARG A 51 -3.09 -1.90 2.21
C ARG A 51 -2.77 -1.18 3.51
N ILE A 52 -3.48 -0.11 3.83
CA ILE A 52 -3.33 0.59 5.10
C ILE A 52 -3.61 -0.37 6.26
N GLU A 53 -4.68 -1.17 6.17
CA GLU A 53 -5.02 -2.13 7.21
C GLU A 53 -3.94 -3.20 7.36
N GLU A 54 -3.40 -3.70 6.26
CA GLU A 54 -2.31 -4.67 6.29
C GLU A 54 -1.07 -4.10 6.96
N ILE A 55 -0.72 -2.87 6.61
CA ILE A 55 0.45 -2.19 7.19
C ILE A 55 0.22 -1.93 8.67
N ARG A 56 -0.98 -1.51 9.06
CA ARG A 56 -1.32 -1.28 10.46
C ARG A 56 -1.14 -2.55 11.28
N ALA A 57 -1.60 -3.68 10.76
CA ALA A 57 -1.42 -4.96 11.42
C ALA A 57 0.05 -5.32 11.61
N LEU A 58 0.89 -5.01 10.61
CA LEU A 58 2.33 -5.23 10.71
C LEU A 58 2.97 -4.32 11.76
N VAL A 59 2.55 -3.06 11.83
CA VAL A 59 3.03 -2.12 12.84
C VAL A 59 2.70 -2.64 14.24
N GLU A 60 1.48 -3.11 14.45
CA GLU A 60 1.06 -3.68 15.73
C GLU A 60 1.91 -4.88 16.14
N LYS A 61 2.24 -5.74 15.18
CA LYS A 61 3.13 -6.88 15.44
C LYS A 61 4.52 -6.43 15.85
N LEU A 62 5.05 -5.42 15.18
CA LEU A 62 6.36 -4.87 15.53
C LEU A 62 6.33 -4.20 16.90
N ASP A 63 5.28 -3.45 17.21
CA ASP A 63 5.13 -2.82 18.51
C ASP A 63 5.12 -3.86 19.62
N TYR A 64 4.40 -4.95 19.43
CA TYR A 64 4.38 -6.05 20.38
C TYR A 64 5.78 -6.62 20.62
N LYS A 65 6.52 -6.86 19.53
CA LYS A 65 7.89 -7.37 19.63
C LYS A 65 8.82 -6.40 20.31
N ILE A 66 8.66 -5.11 20.06
CA ILE A 66 9.48 -4.07 20.69
C ILE A 66 9.21 -4.02 22.19
N GLU A 67 7.93 -4.03 22.60
CA GLU A 67 7.54 -4.00 23.99
C GLU A 67 8.02 -5.22 24.76
N ASN A 68 8.08 -6.37 24.09
CA ASN A 68 8.44 -7.64 24.70
C ASN A 68 9.82 -8.11 24.27
N TYR A 69 10.67 -7.19 23.82
CA TYR A 69 11.95 -7.54 23.23
C TYR A 69 12.80 -8.41 24.15
N GLU A 70 12.98 -7.99 25.38
CA GLU A 70 13.82 -8.72 26.34
C GLU A 70 13.21 -10.06 26.74
N ASN A 71 11.89 -10.14 26.84
CA ASN A 71 11.21 -11.33 27.33
C ASN A 71 10.93 -12.37 26.25
N VAL A 72 10.75 -11.94 25.01
CA VAL A 72 10.32 -12.82 23.94
C VAL A 72 11.31 -12.83 22.78
N LEU A 73 11.59 -11.67 22.21
CA LEU A 73 12.36 -11.59 20.98
C LEU A 73 13.82 -11.94 21.17
N LEU A 74 14.42 -11.48 22.28
CA LEU A 74 15.82 -11.77 22.57
C LEU A 74 16.07 -13.27 22.67
N GLU A 75 15.19 -14.00 23.34
CA GLU A 75 15.28 -15.45 23.44
C GLU A 75 15.08 -16.12 22.08
N LYS A 76 14.13 -15.64 21.29
CA LYS A 76 13.89 -16.14 19.95
C LYS A 76 15.08 -15.93 19.02
N GLU A 77 15.73 -14.78 19.14
CA GLU A 77 16.92 -14.50 18.34
C GLU A 77 18.04 -15.48 18.68
N LYS A 78 18.24 -15.76 19.96
CA LYS A 78 19.26 -16.72 20.41
C LYS A 78 18.97 -18.13 19.88
N GLU A 79 17.71 -18.54 19.93
CA GLU A 79 17.30 -19.84 19.43
C GLU A 79 17.53 -19.99 17.93
N LEU A 80 17.22 -18.94 17.16
CA LEU A 80 17.28 -18.98 15.71
C LEU A 80 18.68 -18.69 15.17
N LEU A 81 19.40 -17.77 15.79
CA LEU A 81 20.64 -17.24 15.25
C LEU A 81 21.88 -17.59 16.07
N GLY A 82 21.66 -18.21 17.23
CA GLY A 82 22.77 -18.53 18.16
C GLY A 82 23.16 -17.33 19.00
N GLU A 83 24.13 -17.56 19.88
CA GLU A 83 24.63 -16.50 20.75
C GLU A 83 25.33 -15.41 19.93
N PRO A 84 25.12 -14.12 20.29
CA PRO A 84 25.81 -13.03 19.60
C PRO A 84 27.31 -13.06 19.90
N ARG A 85 28.10 -12.59 18.94
CA ARG A 85 29.53 -12.47 19.14
C ARG A 85 29.85 -11.40 20.17
N GLU A 86 30.77 -11.72 21.04
CA GLU A 86 31.31 -10.74 21.95
C GLU A 86 32.39 -9.95 21.22
N ASN A 87 32.39 -8.65 21.41
CA ASN A 87 33.42 -7.77 20.84
C ASN A 87 34.50 -7.49 21.83
#